data_4a59c094d55ad674616d8a5ca30b8c17
#
_entry.id   4a59c094d55ad674616d8a5ca30b8c17
#
_cell.length_a   1.000
_cell.length_b   1.000
_cell.length_c   1.000
_cell.angle_alpha   90.00
_cell.angle_beta   90.00
_cell.angle_gamma   90.00
#
_symmetry.space_group_name_H-M   'P 1'
#
loop_
_entity.id
_entity.type
_entity.pdbx_description
1 polymer ?
#
loop_
_entity_poly.entity_id
_entity_poly.type
_entity_poly.pdbx_seq_one_letter_code
_entity_poly.pdbx_strand_id
1 'polypeptide(L)'
;MPTPDPNSKPNPLPAWRRIASPSSLPSGLGRLGGWFLGLGFLFCLGIFIWFFCRIEPGSGEIAILIHKTGDDLPPGAIIATEPQQKGIQFAVLSEGRYFRDPYAWGWKIARITDIPAGKLGVLTRLYGQEPPPGQIMVEGDCNQARPGDQKGVIATVLRPGKYRINPYACQVELFNAIAIRPGAVGIVTSLVGKDVLTGDLPPAARNTYLVSEDLKGVVARTLDPGVYYLNPYVYNVVEVTLQSQRFVLGGEDAINFLSMDGFNVDIEGTIEFSIERDRAALLTHQVGDMDDVLKKLILPQARGFSRIEGSKHPAVNFIVGETRQKFQDNLEQHLRTQAGQWGVAIKSVLIRNIVTPDAISSVIRDREVSVQNARKFEQQIEQARS
;
A
#
# COMPACT_ATOMS: atom_id res chain seq x y z
N MET A 1 118.16 30.69 -21.98
CA MET A 1 116.90 30.12 -22.52
C MET A 1 117.18 29.63 -23.92
N PRO A 2 117.25 28.32 -24.17
CA PRO A 2 117.28 27.78 -25.49
C PRO A 2 115.88 27.49 -26.04
N THR A 3 115.67 27.84 -27.28
CA THR A 3 114.50 27.64 -28.08
C THR A 3 114.30 26.17 -28.46
N PRO A 4 113.10 25.63 -28.46
CA PRO A 4 112.86 24.22 -28.81
C PRO A 4 112.94 23.99 -30.31
N ASP A 5 113.46 22.86 -30.65
CA ASP A 5 113.70 22.33 -31.98
C ASP A 5 112.36 21.90 -32.68
N PRO A 6 112.04 22.34 -33.88
CA PRO A 6 110.78 22.12 -34.56
C PRO A 6 110.58 20.74 -35.23
N ASN A 7 111.43 19.74 -34.93
CA ASN A 7 111.44 18.49 -35.73
C ASN A 7 111.35 17.20 -34.94
N SER A 8 110.69 17.21 -33.74
CA SER A 8 110.43 15.99 -33.01
C SER A 8 109.06 15.38 -33.38
N LYS A 9 109.16 14.28 -34.14
CA LYS A 9 107.95 13.45 -34.45
C LYS A 9 107.41 12.86 -33.17
N PRO A 10 106.06 12.92 -32.91
CA PRO A 10 105.45 12.29 -31.76
C PRO A 10 105.48 10.77 -31.82
N ASN A 11 105.90 10.15 -30.73
CA ASN A 11 105.98 8.70 -30.57
C ASN A 11 104.57 8.04 -30.71
N PRO A 12 104.43 6.89 -31.42
CA PRO A 12 103.16 6.21 -31.57
C PRO A 12 102.71 5.60 -30.23
N LEU A 13 101.50 5.87 -29.84
CA LEU A 13 100.83 5.34 -28.69
C LEU A 13 100.67 3.80 -28.72
N PRO A 14 100.75 3.07 -27.60
CA PRO A 14 100.74 1.61 -27.60
C PRO A 14 99.35 1.03 -28.00
N ALA A 15 99.40 -0.09 -28.71
CA ALA A 15 98.31 -0.74 -29.47
C ALA A 15 97.04 -1.22 -28.64
N TRP A 16 97.08 -1.09 -27.33
CA TRP A 16 95.99 -1.56 -26.45
C TRP A 16 94.91 -0.51 -26.21
N ARG A 17 94.99 0.68 -26.77
CA ARG A 17 93.95 1.75 -26.62
C ARG A 17 93.11 1.92 -27.87
N ARG A 18 92.85 0.87 -28.65
CA ARG A 18 91.79 0.91 -29.65
C ARG A 18 90.53 0.50 -28.95
N ILE A 19 89.78 1.51 -28.48
CA ILE A 19 88.36 1.33 -28.10
C ILE A 19 87.64 0.90 -29.38
N ALA A 20 87.21 -0.37 -29.41
CA ALA A 20 86.38 -0.86 -30.49
C ALA A 20 85.14 0.03 -30.60
N SER A 21 84.97 0.66 -31.75
CA SER A 21 83.74 1.34 -32.11
C SER A 21 82.56 0.34 -31.96
N PRO A 22 81.47 0.71 -31.35
CA PRO A 22 80.32 -0.22 -31.26
C PRO A 22 79.94 -0.59 -32.70
N SER A 23 80.00 -1.89 -32.99
CA SER A 23 79.51 -2.48 -34.23
C SER A 23 78.12 -2.02 -34.49
N SER A 24 77.85 -1.30 -35.57
CA SER A 24 76.56 -0.91 -36.05
C SER A 24 75.72 -2.19 -36.17
N LEU A 25 74.71 -2.34 -35.28
CA LEU A 25 73.66 -3.34 -35.40
C LEU A 25 73.03 -3.23 -36.79
N PRO A 26 72.81 -4.32 -37.50
CA PRO A 26 72.20 -4.28 -38.82
C PRO A 26 70.90 -3.57 -38.78
N SER A 27 70.69 -2.54 -39.60
CA SER A 27 69.56 -1.65 -39.63
C SER A 27 68.15 -2.37 -39.79
N GLY A 28 68.18 -3.64 -40.13
CA GLY A 28 67.01 -4.52 -40.22
C GLY A 28 66.51 -5.05 -38.86
N LEU A 29 67.42 -5.38 -37.90
CA LEU A 29 67.03 -5.87 -36.59
C LEU A 29 66.36 -4.77 -35.70
N GLY A 30 66.80 -3.52 -35.82
CA GLY A 30 66.17 -2.39 -35.11
C GLY A 30 64.75 -2.09 -35.58
N ARG A 31 64.50 -2.25 -36.89
CA ARG A 31 63.17 -2.11 -37.45
C ARG A 31 62.19 -3.26 -37.01
N LEU A 32 62.66 -4.51 -37.06
CA LEU A 32 61.91 -5.68 -36.60
C LEU A 32 61.68 -5.60 -35.11
N GLY A 33 62.60 -5.20 -34.27
CA GLY A 33 62.42 -4.96 -32.82
C GLY A 33 61.39 -3.89 -32.51
N GLY A 34 61.41 -2.80 -33.31
CA GLY A 34 60.35 -1.75 -33.19
C GLY A 34 58.93 -2.26 -33.49
N TRP A 35 58.78 -3.12 -34.48
CA TRP A 35 57.49 -3.76 -34.81
C TRP A 35 57.05 -4.71 -33.74
N PHE A 36 57.92 -5.52 -33.13
CA PHE A 36 57.57 -6.40 -32.02
C PHE A 36 57.17 -5.62 -30.73
N LEU A 37 57.89 -4.53 -30.44
CA LEU A 37 57.54 -3.64 -29.32
C LEU A 37 56.16 -2.95 -29.55
N GLY A 38 55.92 -2.49 -30.80
CA GLY A 38 54.62 -1.90 -31.17
C GLY A 38 53.46 -2.90 -31.07
N LEU A 39 53.65 -4.13 -31.55
CA LEU A 39 52.68 -5.21 -31.45
C LEU A 39 52.44 -5.61 -29.98
N GLY A 40 53.51 -5.71 -29.17
CA GLY A 40 53.43 -5.97 -27.74
C GLY A 40 52.65 -4.88 -27.00
N PHE A 41 52.91 -3.60 -27.34
CA PHE A 41 52.15 -2.48 -26.77
C PHE A 41 50.66 -2.52 -27.13
N LEU A 42 50.33 -2.78 -28.41
CA LEU A 42 48.94 -2.92 -28.87
C LEU A 42 48.24 -4.10 -28.20
N PHE A 43 48.94 -5.20 -27.98
CA PHE A 43 48.42 -6.36 -27.26
C PHE A 43 48.15 -6.03 -25.79
N CYS A 44 49.10 -5.38 -25.10
CA CYS A 44 48.91 -4.91 -23.74
C CYS A 44 47.78 -3.89 -23.63
N LEU A 45 47.68 -2.96 -24.59
CA LEU A 45 46.58 -2.02 -24.68
C LEU A 45 45.22 -2.72 -24.88
N GLY A 46 45.20 -3.74 -25.75
CA GLY A 46 43.99 -4.58 -25.92
C GLY A 46 43.57 -5.29 -24.65
N ILE A 47 44.51 -5.87 -23.91
CA ILE A 47 44.29 -6.49 -22.61
C ILE A 47 43.75 -5.45 -21.62
N PHE A 48 44.39 -4.27 -21.55
CA PHE A 48 43.96 -3.19 -20.66
C PHE A 48 42.52 -2.77 -20.95
N ILE A 49 42.19 -2.51 -22.22
CA ILE A 49 40.83 -2.14 -22.62
C ILE A 49 39.82 -3.25 -22.26
N TRP A 50 40.18 -4.51 -22.50
CA TRP A 50 39.32 -5.64 -22.27
C TRP A 50 39.02 -5.88 -20.78
N PHE A 51 40.02 -5.79 -19.92
CA PHE A 51 39.89 -6.12 -18.51
C PHE A 51 39.53 -4.91 -17.63
N PHE A 52 40.00 -3.71 -17.98
CA PHE A 52 39.84 -2.52 -17.13
C PHE A 52 38.78 -1.52 -17.61
N CYS A 53 38.53 -1.45 -18.93
CA CYS A 53 37.56 -0.50 -19.48
C CYS A 53 36.17 -1.12 -19.73
N ARG A 54 36.04 -2.43 -19.62
CA ARG A 54 34.81 -3.17 -19.93
C ARG A 54 33.81 -3.12 -18.77
N ILE A 55 32.57 -2.74 -19.08
CA ILE A 55 31.41 -2.79 -18.18
C ILE A 55 30.41 -3.73 -18.84
N GLU A 56 30.03 -4.79 -18.14
CA GLU A 56 29.11 -5.80 -18.70
C GLU A 56 28.06 -6.18 -17.66
N PRO A 57 26.97 -5.37 -17.52
CA PRO A 57 25.81 -5.75 -16.72
C PRO A 57 25.19 -7.01 -17.32
N GLY A 58 24.96 -8.02 -16.48
CA GLY A 58 24.30 -9.25 -16.86
C GLY A 58 22.80 -9.07 -17.06
N SER A 59 22.13 -10.19 -17.40
CA SER A 59 20.68 -10.18 -17.52
C SER A 59 20.01 -9.86 -16.17
N GLY A 60 19.15 -8.86 -16.15
CA GLY A 60 18.51 -8.37 -14.94
C GLY A 60 19.37 -7.46 -14.07
N GLU A 61 20.43 -6.89 -14.64
CA GLU A 61 21.32 -5.94 -13.97
C GLU A 61 21.39 -4.60 -14.72
N ILE A 62 21.80 -3.59 -13.99
CA ILE A 62 22.11 -2.24 -14.49
C ILE A 62 23.49 -1.82 -14.00
N ALA A 63 24.22 -1.04 -14.78
CA ALA A 63 25.41 -0.37 -14.29
C ALA A 63 25.12 1.11 -14.02
N ILE A 64 25.44 1.53 -12.81
CA ILE A 64 25.36 2.91 -12.35
C ILE A 64 26.73 3.53 -12.55
N LEU A 65 26.80 4.56 -13.36
CA LEU A 65 28.04 5.26 -13.67
C LEU A 65 28.35 6.32 -12.61
N ILE A 66 29.62 6.46 -12.28
CA ILE A 66 30.14 7.50 -11.40
C ILE A 66 31.22 8.27 -12.19
N HIS A 67 30.93 9.51 -12.55
CA HIS A 67 31.89 10.38 -13.21
C HIS A 67 32.81 10.98 -12.15
N LYS A 68 34.13 10.69 -12.26
CA LYS A 68 35.14 11.11 -11.29
C LYS A 68 35.70 12.50 -11.59
N THR A 69 35.62 12.91 -12.85
CA THR A 69 36.10 14.17 -13.35
C THR A 69 34.93 14.97 -13.94
N GLY A 70 35.03 16.28 -14.04
CA GLY A 70 33.98 17.12 -14.60
C GLY A 70 33.56 18.24 -13.63
N ASP A 71 32.45 18.88 -13.95
CA ASP A 71 31.91 20.01 -13.22
C ASP A 71 31.35 19.61 -11.85
N ASP A 72 31.49 20.48 -10.86
CA ASP A 72 30.96 20.26 -9.53
C ASP A 72 29.42 20.27 -9.55
N LEU A 73 28.83 19.39 -8.74
CA LEU A 73 27.38 19.41 -8.53
C LEU A 73 26.96 20.70 -7.81
N PRO A 74 25.76 21.22 -8.11
CA PRO A 74 25.18 22.30 -7.34
C PRO A 74 25.09 21.95 -5.84
N PRO A 75 25.21 22.93 -4.93
CA PRO A 75 25.09 22.68 -3.51
C PRO A 75 23.79 21.94 -3.14
N GLY A 76 23.91 20.83 -2.40
CA GLY A 76 22.79 19.99 -2.01
C GLY A 76 22.35 18.93 -3.05
N ALA A 77 22.91 18.92 -4.25
CA ALA A 77 22.66 17.87 -5.23
C ALA A 77 23.50 16.61 -4.91
N ILE A 78 22.89 15.45 -5.01
CA ILE A 78 23.52 14.14 -4.75
C ILE A 78 23.75 13.39 -6.08
N ILE A 79 22.93 13.68 -7.08
CA ILE A 79 22.89 13.00 -8.38
C ILE A 79 23.24 13.99 -9.48
N ALA A 80 24.11 13.57 -10.39
CA ALA A 80 24.43 14.29 -11.61
C ALA A 80 23.32 14.02 -12.65
N THR A 81 22.63 15.07 -13.03
CA THR A 81 21.56 15.03 -14.03
C THR A 81 22.09 15.25 -15.44
N GLU A 82 23.28 15.86 -15.55
CA GLU A 82 23.98 16.12 -16.81
C GLU A 82 25.24 15.27 -16.92
N PRO A 83 25.61 14.81 -18.14
CA PRO A 83 26.75 13.92 -18.34
C PRO A 83 28.12 14.54 -17.98
N GLN A 84 28.23 15.89 -18.00
CA GLN A 84 29.46 16.63 -17.70
C GLN A 84 29.74 16.76 -16.20
N GLN A 85 28.71 16.60 -15.38
CA GLN A 85 28.81 16.75 -13.93
C GLN A 85 29.51 15.53 -13.32
N LYS A 86 30.38 15.76 -12.35
CA LYS A 86 31.00 14.70 -11.55
C LYS A 86 30.00 14.16 -10.53
N GLY A 87 30.13 12.89 -10.20
CA GLY A 87 29.26 12.22 -9.22
C GLY A 87 28.50 11.05 -9.82
N ILE A 88 27.52 10.55 -9.07
CA ILE A 88 26.67 9.44 -9.49
C ILE A 88 25.75 9.95 -10.59
N GLN A 89 25.81 9.34 -11.76
CA GLN A 89 24.99 9.71 -12.91
C GLN A 89 23.55 9.21 -12.71
N PHE A 90 22.57 10.04 -13.07
CA PHE A 90 21.18 9.66 -13.07
C PHE A 90 20.89 8.50 -14.04
N ALA A 91 21.43 8.61 -15.26
CA ALA A 91 21.27 7.61 -16.30
C ALA A 91 22.03 6.32 -15.94
N VAL A 92 21.35 5.19 -16.13
CA VAL A 92 21.93 3.87 -15.91
C VAL A 92 22.18 3.16 -17.25
N LEU A 93 23.21 2.33 -17.31
CA LEU A 93 23.43 1.45 -18.45
C LEU A 93 22.61 0.16 -18.29
N SER A 94 21.93 -0.21 -19.36
CA SER A 94 21.19 -1.47 -19.43
C SER A 94 22.13 -2.66 -19.65
N GLU A 95 21.54 -3.85 -19.72
CA GLU A 95 22.22 -5.07 -20.14
C GLU A 95 23.00 -4.87 -21.43
N GLY A 96 24.25 -5.37 -21.47
CA GLY A 96 25.12 -5.24 -22.66
C GLY A 96 26.56 -5.03 -22.30
N ARG A 97 27.33 -4.72 -23.33
CA ARG A 97 28.77 -4.47 -23.19
C ARG A 97 29.12 -3.03 -23.55
N TYR A 98 29.71 -2.35 -22.58
CA TYR A 98 30.14 -0.95 -22.72
C TYR A 98 31.61 -0.81 -22.39
N PHE A 99 32.25 0.19 -22.97
CA PHE A 99 33.66 0.53 -22.70
C PHE A 99 33.73 1.97 -22.22
N ARG A 100 34.35 2.18 -21.05
CA ARG A 100 34.56 3.50 -20.45
C ARG A 100 35.99 3.58 -19.90
N ASP A 101 36.56 4.77 -19.95
CA ASP A 101 37.85 5.03 -19.33
C ASP A 101 37.78 4.92 -17.81
N PRO A 102 38.53 4.02 -17.16
CA PRO A 102 38.46 3.80 -15.72
C PRO A 102 39.06 4.95 -14.88
N TYR A 103 39.80 5.85 -15.49
CA TYR A 103 40.29 7.05 -14.80
C TYR A 103 39.22 8.10 -14.65
N ALA A 104 38.41 8.32 -15.70
CA ALA A 104 37.30 9.27 -15.67
C ALA A 104 36.02 8.67 -15.09
N TRP A 105 35.82 7.36 -15.20
CA TRP A 105 34.60 6.70 -14.84
C TRP A 105 34.81 5.58 -13.82
N GLY A 106 33.93 5.52 -12.84
CA GLY A 106 33.68 4.35 -12.00
C GLY A 106 32.30 3.80 -12.31
N TRP A 107 32.02 2.57 -11.89
CA TRP A 107 30.71 1.97 -12.06
C TRP A 107 30.40 1.01 -10.93
N LYS A 108 29.11 0.83 -10.66
CA LYS A 108 28.59 -0.16 -9.72
C LYS A 108 27.45 -0.92 -10.39
N ILE A 109 27.51 -2.25 -10.36
CA ILE A 109 26.44 -3.09 -10.88
C ILE A 109 25.40 -3.26 -9.79
N ALA A 110 24.13 -3.08 -10.15
CA ALA A 110 22.97 -3.27 -9.30
C ALA A 110 21.91 -4.09 -10.05
N ARG A 111 21.04 -4.75 -9.29
CA ARG A 111 19.90 -5.47 -9.89
C ARG A 111 18.82 -4.49 -10.31
N ILE A 112 18.09 -4.83 -11.37
CA ILE A 112 16.85 -4.12 -11.75
C ILE A 112 15.81 -4.30 -10.67
N THR A 113 14.92 -3.33 -10.58
CA THR A 113 13.75 -3.43 -9.69
C THR A 113 12.71 -4.35 -10.33
N ASP A 114 12.41 -5.47 -9.70
CA ASP A 114 11.40 -6.42 -10.14
C ASP A 114 10.17 -6.33 -9.22
N ILE A 115 9.02 -5.98 -9.81
CA ILE A 115 7.75 -5.86 -9.09
C ILE A 115 6.90 -7.07 -9.46
N PRO A 116 6.70 -8.02 -8.52
CA PRO A 116 5.93 -9.22 -8.79
C PRO A 116 4.44 -8.93 -8.98
N ALA A 117 3.74 -9.87 -9.62
CA ALA A 117 2.28 -9.80 -9.77
C ALA A 117 1.60 -9.68 -8.40
N GLY A 118 0.55 -8.85 -8.33
CA GLY A 118 -0.17 -8.57 -7.08
C GLY A 118 0.50 -7.56 -6.15
N LYS A 119 1.64 -6.97 -6.57
CA LYS A 119 2.29 -5.86 -5.84
C LYS A 119 2.40 -4.62 -6.72
N LEU A 120 2.59 -3.49 -6.08
CA LEU A 120 2.91 -2.22 -6.70
C LEU A 120 4.17 -1.64 -6.07
N GLY A 121 4.87 -0.81 -6.83
CA GLY A 121 6.03 -0.05 -6.34
C GLY A 121 5.67 1.41 -6.16
N VAL A 122 5.93 1.95 -4.99
CA VAL A 122 5.88 3.40 -4.74
C VAL A 122 7.29 3.94 -4.84
N LEU A 123 7.44 4.99 -5.63
CA LEU A 123 8.71 5.66 -5.86
C LEU A 123 8.88 6.83 -4.90
N THR A 124 10.03 6.90 -4.24
CA THR A 124 10.47 8.08 -3.50
C THR A 124 11.68 8.67 -4.20
N ARG A 125 11.55 9.88 -4.72
CA ARG A 125 12.64 10.62 -5.36
C ARG A 125 13.55 11.21 -4.28
N LEU A 126 14.85 10.88 -4.38
CA LEU A 126 15.87 11.30 -3.41
C LEU A 126 16.63 12.56 -3.80
N TYR A 127 16.46 13.03 -5.03
CA TYR A 127 17.13 14.22 -5.60
C TYR A 127 16.09 15.31 -5.91
N GLY A 128 16.60 16.51 -6.20
CA GLY A 128 15.78 17.65 -6.58
C GLY A 128 15.58 18.66 -5.45
N GLN A 129 14.66 19.59 -5.65
CA GLN A 129 14.35 20.66 -4.71
C GLN A 129 13.50 20.13 -3.55
N GLU A 130 13.60 20.78 -2.40
CA GLU A 130 12.69 20.48 -1.27
C GLU A 130 11.26 20.93 -1.63
N PRO A 131 10.24 20.08 -1.41
CA PRO A 131 8.86 20.46 -1.65
C PRO A 131 8.41 21.55 -0.68
N PRO A 132 7.37 22.33 -1.02
CA PRO A 132 6.76 23.29 -0.10
C PRO A 132 6.28 22.61 1.19
N PRO A 133 6.28 23.31 2.33
CA PRO A 133 5.77 22.77 3.58
C PRO A 133 4.33 22.25 3.43
N GLY A 134 4.10 21.01 3.88
CA GLY A 134 2.80 20.34 3.79
C GLY A 134 2.57 19.53 2.51
N GLN A 135 3.44 19.63 1.52
CA GLN A 135 3.37 18.79 0.32
C GLN A 135 4.26 17.57 0.48
N ILE A 136 3.66 16.40 0.61
CA ILE A 136 4.36 15.11 0.73
C ILE A 136 4.51 14.46 -0.64
N MET A 137 3.53 14.66 -1.52
CA MET A 137 3.45 14.03 -2.83
C MET A 137 4.04 14.95 -3.90
N VAL A 138 4.83 14.37 -4.79
CA VAL A 138 5.43 15.06 -5.93
C VAL A 138 4.98 14.43 -7.24
N GLU A 139 4.95 15.25 -8.30
CA GLU A 139 4.61 14.78 -9.63
C GLU A 139 5.85 14.26 -10.39
N GLY A 140 5.59 13.51 -11.44
CA GLY A 140 6.61 13.01 -12.37
C GLY A 140 6.87 11.51 -12.24
N ASP A 141 8.03 11.11 -12.76
CA ASP A 141 8.53 9.73 -12.76
C ASP A 141 10.04 9.73 -12.45
N CYS A 142 10.64 8.55 -12.41
CA CYS A 142 12.09 8.36 -12.23
C CYS A 142 12.78 7.84 -13.50
N ASN A 143 12.19 8.02 -14.68
CA ASN A 143 12.81 7.59 -15.92
C ASN A 143 13.75 8.65 -16.49
N GLN A 144 13.44 9.92 -16.27
CA GLN A 144 14.21 11.07 -16.73
C GLN A 144 14.28 12.15 -15.65
N ALA A 145 15.45 12.72 -15.44
CA ALA A 145 15.61 13.89 -14.59
C ALA A 145 15.12 15.13 -15.33
N ARG A 146 14.31 15.94 -14.66
CA ARG A 146 13.76 17.20 -15.23
C ARG A 146 14.18 18.40 -14.38
N PRO A 147 14.39 19.55 -14.99
CA PRO A 147 14.56 20.80 -14.24
C PRO A 147 13.35 21.06 -13.37
N GLY A 148 13.56 21.33 -12.08
CA GLY A 148 12.47 21.56 -11.12
C GLY A 148 11.91 20.32 -10.44
N ASP A 149 12.48 19.12 -10.68
CA ASP A 149 12.12 17.94 -9.94
C ASP A 149 12.23 18.16 -8.42
N GLN A 150 11.24 17.68 -7.67
CA GLN A 150 11.18 17.81 -6.21
C GLN A 150 11.44 16.47 -5.53
N LYS A 151 12.09 16.50 -4.39
CA LYS A 151 12.22 15.34 -3.50
C LYS A 151 10.87 14.96 -2.93
N GLY A 152 10.62 13.67 -2.75
CA GLY A 152 9.40 13.19 -2.11
C GLY A 152 8.80 11.96 -2.75
N VAL A 153 7.65 11.54 -2.23
CA VAL A 153 6.92 10.38 -2.72
C VAL A 153 6.20 10.75 -4.02
N ILE A 154 6.42 9.98 -5.06
CA ILE A 154 5.79 10.20 -6.38
C ILE A 154 4.35 9.65 -6.33
N ALA A 155 3.39 10.44 -6.78
CA ALA A 155 1.97 10.08 -6.76
C ALA A 155 1.67 8.85 -7.63
N THR A 156 2.35 8.74 -8.77
CA THR A 156 2.21 7.62 -9.71
C THR A 156 2.89 6.36 -9.19
N VAL A 157 2.22 5.21 -9.30
CA VAL A 157 2.77 3.93 -8.87
C VAL A 157 3.30 3.11 -10.03
N LEU A 158 4.30 2.29 -9.76
CA LEU A 158 4.78 1.28 -10.69
C LEU A 158 3.91 0.03 -10.58
N ARG A 159 3.43 -0.45 -11.72
CA ARG A 159 2.68 -1.72 -11.84
C ARG A 159 3.64 -2.92 -11.88
N PRO A 160 3.15 -4.16 -11.78
CA PRO A 160 4.00 -5.34 -11.95
C PRO A 160 4.82 -5.28 -13.22
N GLY A 161 6.12 -5.57 -13.10
CA GLY A 161 7.08 -5.48 -14.20
C GLY A 161 8.51 -5.25 -13.74
N LYS A 162 9.42 -5.17 -14.72
CA LYS A 162 10.85 -4.95 -14.49
C LYS A 162 11.23 -3.53 -14.86
N TYR A 163 11.86 -2.82 -13.93
CA TYR A 163 12.22 -1.41 -14.08
C TYR A 163 13.70 -1.17 -13.85
N ARG A 164 14.30 -0.38 -14.70
CA ARG A 164 15.72 0.02 -14.63
C ARG A 164 15.84 1.35 -13.89
N ILE A 165 15.69 1.32 -12.57
CA ILE A 165 15.70 2.51 -11.72
C ILE A 165 17.05 2.61 -11.02
N ASN A 166 17.62 3.81 -11.04
CA ASN A 166 18.82 4.09 -10.27
C ASN A 166 18.47 4.18 -8.77
N PRO A 167 18.94 3.26 -7.90
CA PRO A 167 18.60 3.23 -6.49
C PRO A 167 19.13 4.43 -5.69
N TYR A 168 20.09 5.17 -6.24
CA TYR A 168 20.57 6.42 -5.64
C TYR A 168 19.71 7.63 -6.01
N ALA A 169 18.95 7.54 -7.10
CA ALA A 169 18.02 8.59 -7.52
C ALA A 169 16.63 8.38 -6.96
N CYS A 170 16.15 7.14 -6.98
CA CYS A 170 14.80 6.81 -6.55
C CYS A 170 14.80 5.50 -5.76
N GLN A 171 14.21 5.55 -4.59
CA GLN A 171 13.93 4.38 -3.78
C GLN A 171 12.56 3.81 -4.19
N VAL A 172 12.46 2.49 -4.27
CA VAL A 172 11.21 1.78 -4.58
C VAL A 172 10.78 0.98 -3.37
N GLU A 173 9.58 1.24 -2.89
CA GLU A 173 8.96 0.50 -1.81
C GLU A 173 7.80 -0.34 -2.36
N LEU A 174 7.74 -1.62 -1.97
CA LEU A 174 6.75 -2.56 -2.49
C LEU A 174 5.56 -2.68 -1.54
N PHE A 175 4.35 -2.47 -2.08
CA PHE A 175 3.09 -2.67 -1.39
C PHE A 175 2.25 -3.72 -2.10
N ASN A 176 1.29 -4.31 -1.37
CA ASN A 176 0.34 -5.22 -1.97
C ASN A 176 -0.72 -4.44 -2.78
N ALA A 177 -1.13 -4.97 -3.91
CA ALA A 177 -2.29 -4.46 -4.63
C ALA A 177 -3.56 -4.69 -3.81
N ILE A 178 -4.51 -3.78 -3.93
CA ILE A 178 -5.79 -3.85 -3.23
C ILE A 178 -6.71 -4.77 -4.04
N ALA A 179 -7.09 -5.90 -3.44
CA ALA A 179 -8.02 -6.85 -4.05
C ALA A 179 -9.38 -6.74 -3.36
N ILE A 180 -10.41 -6.38 -4.12
CA ILE A 180 -11.80 -6.30 -3.65
C ILE A 180 -12.53 -7.55 -4.12
N ARG A 181 -13.11 -8.28 -3.17
CA ARG A 181 -13.79 -9.56 -3.43
C ARG A 181 -15.15 -9.35 -4.09
N PRO A 182 -15.65 -10.34 -4.85
CA PRO A 182 -17.03 -10.35 -5.33
C PRO A 182 -18.03 -10.25 -4.15
N GLY A 183 -19.02 -9.38 -4.28
CA GLY A 183 -19.99 -9.13 -3.21
C GLY A 183 -19.57 -8.07 -2.18
N ALA A 184 -18.41 -7.43 -2.40
CA ALA A 184 -17.94 -6.29 -1.62
C ALA A 184 -17.67 -5.08 -2.51
N VAL A 185 -17.50 -3.92 -1.90
CA VAL A 185 -17.07 -2.68 -2.54
C VAL A 185 -15.91 -2.08 -1.77
N GLY A 186 -15.03 -1.39 -2.49
CA GLY A 186 -13.93 -0.62 -1.88
C GLY A 186 -14.35 0.83 -1.68
N ILE A 187 -14.23 1.32 -0.46
CA ILE A 187 -14.44 2.73 -0.13
C ILE A 187 -13.08 3.40 -0.07
N VAL A 188 -12.91 4.41 -0.92
CA VAL A 188 -11.64 5.13 -1.07
C VAL A 188 -11.66 6.37 -0.20
N THR A 189 -10.64 6.55 0.62
CA THR A 189 -10.38 7.80 1.32
C THR A 189 -9.12 8.42 0.72
N SER A 190 -9.24 9.62 0.13
CA SER A 190 -8.11 10.40 -0.33
C SER A 190 -7.44 11.08 0.86
N LEU A 191 -6.14 10.83 1.04
CA LEU A 191 -5.31 11.40 2.10
C LEU A 191 -4.66 12.73 1.67
N VAL A 192 -4.65 13.00 0.38
CA VAL A 192 -4.06 14.19 -0.24
C VAL A 192 -5.09 14.89 -1.10
N GLY A 193 -4.89 16.19 -1.31
CA GLY A 193 -5.82 17.03 -2.07
C GLY A 193 -6.13 18.32 -1.33
N LYS A 194 -7.04 19.10 -1.90
CA LYS A 194 -7.51 20.34 -1.26
C LYS A 194 -8.38 20.01 -0.07
N ASP A 195 -8.21 20.74 1.02
CA ASP A 195 -9.05 20.58 2.21
C ASP A 195 -10.47 21.10 1.93
N VAL A 196 -11.48 20.30 2.32
CA VAL A 196 -12.90 20.65 2.12
C VAL A 196 -13.32 21.90 2.91
N LEU A 197 -12.57 22.23 3.96
CA LEU A 197 -12.83 23.40 4.81
C LEU A 197 -12.29 24.71 4.22
N THR A 198 -11.53 24.66 3.14
CA THR A 198 -11.01 25.88 2.50
C THR A 198 -12.10 26.62 1.75
N GLY A 199 -12.11 27.96 1.88
CA GLY A 199 -13.14 28.85 1.35
C GLY A 199 -13.39 28.81 -0.17
N ASP A 200 -12.46 28.23 -0.93
CA ASP A 200 -12.49 28.15 -2.39
C ASP A 200 -13.37 27.01 -2.95
N LEU A 201 -13.95 26.18 -2.09
CA LEU A 201 -14.77 25.06 -2.53
C LEU A 201 -16.22 25.48 -2.80
N PRO A 202 -16.87 24.91 -3.83
CA PRO A 202 -18.27 25.13 -4.11
C PRO A 202 -19.14 24.86 -2.89
N PRO A 203 -20.24 25.60 -2.66
CA PRO A 203 -21.11 25.41 -1.49
C PRO A 203 -21.61 23.96 -1.35
N ALA A 204 -21.86 23.27 -2.46
CA ALA A 204 -22.27 21.86 -2.47
C ALA A 204 -21.18 20.92 -1.91
N ALA A 205 -19.91 21.21 -2.13
CA ALA A 205 -18.80 20.40 -1.61
C ALA A 205 -18.52 20.66 -0.12
N ARG A 206 -18.88 21.84 0.41
CA ARG A 206 -18.69 22.18 1.83
C ARG A 206 -19.61 21.42 2.78
N ASN A 207 -20.81 21.07 2.31
CA ASN A 207 -21.84 20.42 3.12
C ASN A 207 -21.97 18.92 2.86
N THR A 208 -21.16 18.37 1.96
CA THR A 208 -21.16 16.94 1.69
C THR A 208 -20.04 16.27 2.45
N TYR A 209 -20.35 15.19 3.12
CA TYR A 209 -19.37 14.32 3.77
C TYR A 209 -18.52 13.53 2.76
N LEU A 210 -19.01 13.42 1.52
CA LEU A 210 -18.34 12.72 0.42
C LEU A 210 -17.72 13.72 -0.54
N VAL A 211 -16.50 13.43 -0.97
CA VAL A 211 -15.71 14.33 -1.82
C VAL A 211 -15.50 13.74 -3.23
N SER A 212 -15.12 14.60 -4.17
CA SER A 212 -14.59 14.17 -5.46
C SER A 212 -13.13 13.70 -5.32
N GLU A 213 -12.61 13.02 -6.35
CA GLU A 213 -11.26 12.42 -6.33
C GLU A 213 -10.12 13.44 -6.08
N ASP A 214 -10.36 14.74 -6.36
CA ASP A 214 -9.36 15.80 -6.19
C ASP A 214 -9.30 16.40 -4.77
N LEU A 215 -10.22 16.01 -3.91
CA LEU A 215 -10.36 16.55 -2.57
C LEU A 215 -9.94 15.53 -1.52
N LYS A 216 -9.46 16.03 -0.38
CA LYS A 216 -9.13 15.20 0.77
C LYS A 216 -10.41 14.76 1.48
N GLY A 217 -10.57 13.46 1.69
CA GLY A 217 -11.73 12.88 2.37
C GLY A 217 -12.23 11.59 1.74
N VAL A 218 -13.39 11.12 2.18
CA VAL A 218 -14.01 9.91 1.64
C VAL A 218 -14.62 10.20 0.27
N VAL A 219 -14.16 9.48 -0.74
CA VAL A 219 -14.59 9.65 -2.13
C VAL A 219 -15.98 9.05 -2.33
N ALA A 220 -16.87 9.79 -3.01
CA ALA A 220 -18.25 9.34 -3.26
C ALA A 220 -18.32 8.08 -4.12
N ARG A 221 -17.36 7.92 -5.05
CA ARG A 221 -17.30 6.76 -5.93
C ARG A 221 -16.67 5.56 -5.24
N THR A 222 -17.40 4.45 -5.19
CA THR A 222 -16.89 3.17 -4.68
C THR A 222 -16.18 2.37 -5.78
N LEU A 223 -15.20 1.55 -5.38
CA LEU A 223 -14.52 0.62 -6.27
C LEU A 223 -15.29 -0.70 -6.37
N ASP A 224 -15.44 -1.18 -7.58
CA ASP A 224 -16.02 -2.48 -7.88
C ASP A 224 -15.07 -3.65 -7.53
N PRO A 225 -15.56 -4.89 -7.50
CA PRO A 225 -14.71 -6.06 -7.36
C PRO A 225 -13.61 -6.09 -8.42
N GLY A 226 -12.36 -6.29 -7.98
CA GLY A 226 -11.20 -6.28 -8.88
C GLY A 226 -9.89 -6.04 -8.12
N VAL A 227 -8.80 -5.90 -8.88
CA VAL A 227 -7.48 -5.61 -8.35
C VAL A 227 -7.06 -4.20 -8.75
N TYR A 228 -6.71 -3.39 -7.75
CA TYR A 228 -6.37 -1.98 -7.92
C TYR A 228 -4.95 -1.70 -7.43
N TYR A 229 -4.22 -0.94 -8.23
CA TYR A 229 -2.86 -0.49 -7.93
C TYR A 229 -2.91 0.99 -7.54
N LEU A 230 -3.25 1.25 -6.28
CA LEU A 230 -3.40 2.60 -5.73
C LEU A 230 -2.25 2.89 -4.75
N ASN A 231 -1.74 4.11 -4.80
CA ASN A 231 -0.68 4.55 -3.91
C ASN A 231 -1.20 4.66 -2.47
N PRO A 232 -0.67 3.87 -1.51
CA PRO A 232 -1.16 3.88 -0.12
C PRO A 232 -0.87 5.19 0.63
N TYR A 233 0.04 6.02 0.14
CA TYR A 233 0.27 7.37 0.67
C TYR A 233 -0.76 8.38 0.19
N VAL A 234 -1.47 8.06 -0.91
CA VAL A 234 -2.53 8.91 -1.49
C VAL A 234 -3.90 8.42 -1.10
N TYR A 235 -4.12 7.10 -1.14
CA TYR A 235 -5.43 6.49 -0.95
C TYR A 235 -5.40 5.41 0.13
N ASN A 236 -6.33 5.51 1.05
CA ASN A 236 -6.70 4.41 1.94
C ASN A 236 -7.99 3.76 1.42
N VAL A 237 -8.04 2.44 1.31
CA VAL A 237 -9.20 1.72 0.81
C VAL A 237 -9.68 0.72 1.84
N VAL A 238 -10.94 0.83 2.22
CA VAL A 238 -11.63 -0.09 3.14
C VAL A 238 -12.60 -0.94 2.34
N GLU A 239 -12.49 -2.26 2.47
CA GLU A 239 -13.42 -3.20 1.84
C GLU A 239 -14.67 -3.34 2.71
N VAL A 240 -15.84 -3.09 2.13
CA VAL A 240 -17.15 -3.25 2.79
C VAL A 240 -17.95 -4.30 2.04
N THR A 241 -18.40 -5.33 2.75
CA THR A 241 -19.23 -6.38 2.17
C THR A 241 -20.69 -5.90 2.04
N LEU A 242 -21.26 -6.15 0.88
CA LEU A 242 -22.68 -5.89 0.58
C LEU A 242 -23.54 -7.14 0.79
N GLN A 243 -22.92 -8.27 1.04
CA GLN A 243 -23.61 -9.52 1.29
C GLN A 243 -24.37 -9.46 2.62
N SER A 244 -25.44 -10.24 2.72
CA SER A 244 -26.21 -10.37 3.96
C SER A 244 -25.32 -10.86 5.10
N GLN A 245 -25.32 -10.11 6.20
CA GLN A 245 -24.59 -10.41 7.42
C GLN A 245 -25.60 -10.83 8.49
N ARG A 246 -25.18 -11.79 9.31
CA ARG A 246 -25.99 -12.26 10.43
C ARG A 246 -25.28 -11.90 11.73
N PHE A 247 -25.98 -11.14 12.55
CA PHE A 247 -25.55 -10.81 13.89
C PHE A 247 -26.37 -11.62 14.92
N VAL A 248 -25.68 -12.27 15.84
CA VAL A 248 -26.30 -13.07 16.89
C VAL A 248 -26.45 -12.22 18.14
N LEU A 249 -27.70 -11.98 18.55
CA LEU A 249 -28.02 -11.40 19.84
C LEU A 249 -27.95 -12.50 20.89
N GLY A 250 -26.99 -12.38 21.82
CA GLY A 250 -26.83 -13.36 22.90
C GLY A 250 -25.66 -12.97 23.82
N GLY A 251 -25.64 -13.49 25.03
CA GLY A 251 -24.64 -13.15 26.04
C GLY A 251 -24.62 -11.65 26.37
N GLU A 252 -23.48 -11.01 26.20
CA GLU A 252 -23.31 -9.56 26.44
C GLU A 252 -24.10 -8.69 25.45
N ASP A 253 -24.36 -9.21 24.24
CA ASP A 253 -25.10 -8.54 23.19
C ASP A 253 -26.60 -8.89 23.19
N ALA A 254 -27.09 -9.63 24.17
CA ALA A 254 -28.50 -9.86 24.36
C ALA A 254 -29.26 -8.54 24.58
N ILE A 255 -30.50 -8.50 24.14
CA ILE A 255 -31.39 -7.38 24.39
C ILE A 255 -32.07 -7.60 25.72
N ASN A 256 -31.81 -6.71 26.65
CA ASN A 256 -32.28 -6.79 28.02
C ASN A 256 -33.25 -5.62 28.31
N PHE A 257 -34.38 -5.89 28.90
CA PHE A 257 -35.36 -4.89 29.34
C PHE A 257 -36.23 -5.35 30.52
N LEU A 258 -36.87 -4.41 31.21
CA LEU A 258 -37.85 -4.67 32.24
C LEU A 258 -39.24 -4.70 31.63
N SER A 259 -39.98 -5.79 31.90
CA SER A 259 -41.41 -5.92 31.57
C SER A 259 -42.30 -5.01 32.43
N MET A 260 -43.57 -4.89 32.07
CA MET A 260 -44.56 -4.08 32.81
C MET A 260 -44.69 -4.50 34.28
N ASP A 261 -44.55 -5.78 34.57
CA ASP A 261 -44.58 -6.39 35.90
C ASP A 261 -43.22 -6.41 36.64
N GLY A 262 -42.20 -5.69 36.10
CA GLY A 262 -40.92 -5.47 36.75
C GLY A 262 -39.92 -6.62 36.65
N PHE A 263 -40.18 -7.62 35.81
CA PHE A 263 -39.25 -8.71 35.59
C PHE A 263 -38.26 -8.40 34.48
N ASN A 264 -37.01 -8.83 34.67
CA ASN A 264 -35.99 -8.73 33.64
C ASN A 264 -36.23 -9.80 32.55
N VAL A 265 -36.27 -9.37 31.31
CA VAL A 265 -36.44 -10.22 30.13
C VAL A 265 -35.25 -10.06 29.23
N ASP A 266 -34.58 -11.18 28.96
CA ASP A 266 -33.45 -11.23 28.02
C ASP A 266 -33.91 -11.87 26.71
N ILE A 267 -33.70 -11.16 25.59
CA ILE A 267 -34.03 -11.65 24.26
C ILE A 267 -32.74 -12.05 23.54
N GLU A 268 -32.70 -13.31 23.14
CA GLU A 268 -31.71 -13.85 22.26
C GLU A 268 -32.28 -14.06 20.86
N GLY A 269 -31.50 -13.75 19.85
CA GLY A 269 -31.98 -13.86 18.48
C GLY A 269 -30.92 -13.64 17.44
N THR A 270 -31.36 -13.29 16.25
CA THR A 270 -30.50 -12.94 15.11
C THR A 270 -31.08 -11.78 14.36
N ILE A 271 -30.23 -10.86 13.98
CA ILE A 271 -30.55 -9.77 13.05
C ILE A 271 -29.76 -10.03 11.76
N GLU A 272 -30.47 -10.12 10.66
CA GLU A 272 -29.87 -10.24 9.33
C GLU A 272 -30.02 -8.91 8.60
N PHE A 273 -28.90 -8.40 8.10
CA PHE A 273 -28.84 -7.11 7.44
C PHE A 273 -27.81 -7.09 6.31
N SER A 274 -27.93 -6.14 5.41
CA SER A 274 -26.96 -5.87 4.36
C SER A 274 -26.77 -4.37 4.20
N ILE A 275 -25.63 -3.95 3.62
CA ILE A 275 -25.37 -2.55 3.32
C ILE A 275 -25.78 -2.27 1.88
N GLU A 276 -26.47 -1.14 1.67
CA GLU A 276 -26.81 -0.64 0.34
C GLU A 276 -25.55 -0.02 -0.30
N ARG A 277 -25.27 -0.44 -1.54
CA ARG A 277 -24.09 -0.01 -2.29
C ARG A 277 -23.93 1.51 -2.36
N ASP A 278 -25.01 2.19 -2.74
CA ASP A 278 -25.01 3.63 -2.98
C ASP A 278 -24.78 4.47 -1.71
N ARG A 279 -25.02 3.86 -0.56
CA ARG A 279 -24.85 4.48 0.75
C ARG A 279 -23.62 4.00 1.52
N ALA A 280 -22.91 2.99 1.00
CA ALA A 280 -21.78 2.39 1.70
C ALA A 280 -20.67 3.40 2.03
N ALA A 281 -20.31 4.30 1.10
CA ALA A 281 -19.33 5.35 1.36
C ALA A 281 -19.75 6.33 2.44
N LEU A 282 -21.02 6.75 2.44
CA LEU A 282 -21.59 7.66 3.43
C LEU A 282 -21.66 6.99 4.81
N LEU A 283 -22.09 5.73 4.85
CA LEU A 283 -22.15 4.94 6.08
C LEU A 283 -20.77 4.80 6.72
N THR A 284 -19.77 4.43 5.94
CA THR A 284 -18.38 4.31 6.44
C THR A 284 -17.85 5.64 6.95
N HIS A 285 -18.17 6.75 6.29
CA HIS A 285 -17.76 8.08 6.74
C HIS A 285 -18.42 8.48 8.07
N GLN A 286 -19.72 8.22 8.23
CA GLN A 286 -20.50 8.71 9.36
C GLN A 286 -20.49 7.78 10.56
N VAL A 287 -20.45 6.48 10.34
CA VAL A 287 -20.57 5.46 11.41
C VAL A 287 -19.24 4.75 11.65
N GLY A 288 -18.53 4.38 10.59
CA GLY A 288 -17.28 3.64 10.65
C GLY A 288 -17.32 2.31 9.91
N ASP A 289 -16.66 1.30 10.48
CA ASP A 289 -16.63 -0.04 9.92
C ASP A 289 -17.88 -0.88 10.25
N MET A 290 -17.89 -2.15 9.85
CA MET A 290 -19.03 -3.05 10.07
C MET A 290 -19.33 -3.28 11.55
N ASP A 291 -18.30 -3.39 12.38
CA ASP A 291 -18.46 -3.54 13.83
C ASP A 291 -19.04 -2.29 14.47
N ASP A 292 -18.66 -1.13 13.97
CA ASP A 292 -19.22 0.15 14.38
C ASP A 292 -20.71 0.27 14.00
N VAL A 293 -21.10 -0.19 12.82
CA VAL A 293 -22.52 -0.22 12.40
C VAL A 293 -23.33 -1.07 13.36
N LEU A 294 -22.82 -2.22 13.77
CA LEU A 294 -23.49 -3.06 14.76
C LEU A 294 -23.60 -2.38 16.12
N LYS A 295 -22.48 -1.93 16.67
CA LYS A 295 -22.39 -1.43 18.06
C LYS A 295 -22.95 -0.03 18.24
N LYS A 296 -22.80 0.84 17.23
CA LYS A 296 -23.21 2.26 17.32
C LYS A 296 -24.61 2.51 16.74
N LEU A 297 -25.06 1.70 15.77
CA LEU A 297 -26.32 1.91 15.08
C LEU A 297 -27.38 0.85 15.43
N ILE A 298 -27.13 -0.43 15.13
CA ILE A 298 -28.15 -1.48 15.22
C ILE A 298 -28.48 -1.82 16.67
N LEU A 299 -27.50 -2.14 17.50
CA LEU A 299 -27.72 -2.56 18.89
C LEU A 299 -28.36 -1.48 19.76
N PRO A 300 -27.95 -0.21 19.73
CA PRO A 300 -28.60 0.83 20.52
C PRO A 300 -30.06 1.03 20.12
N GLN A 301 -30.40 0.98 18.84
CA GLN A 301 -31.77 1.10 18.34
C GLN A 301 -32.61 -0.10 18.76
N ALA A 302 -32.08 -1.32 18.65
CA ALA A 302 -32.76 -2.54 19.09
C ALA A 302 -33.02 -2.51 20.60
N ARG A 303 -32.01 -2.17 21.41
CA ARG A 303 -32.15 -2.06 22.88
C ARG A 303 -33.12 -0.95 23.29
N GLY A 304 -33.02 0.22 22.65
CA GLY A 304 -33.92 1.36 22.93
C GLY A 304 -35.37 1.04 22.65
N PHE A 305 -35.68 0.49 21.48
CA PHE A 305 -37.02 0.05 21.12
C PHE A 305 -37.52 -1.03 22.07
N SER A 306 -36.72 -2.05 22.35
CA SER A 306 -37.12 -3.16 23.22
C SER A 306 -37.45 -2.73 24.64
N ARG A 307 -36.75 -1.74 25.19
CA ARG A 307 -37.04 -1.15 26.49
C ARG A 307 -38.38 -0.45 26.51
N ILE A 308 -38.71 0.31 25.46
CA ILE A 308 -39.98 1.06 25.37
C ILE A 308 -41.14 0.12 25.10
N GLU A 309 -41.01 -0.75 24.12
CA GLU A 309 -42.09 -1.65 23.72
C GLU A 309 -42.28 -2.79 24.71
N GLY A 310 -41.18 -3.34 25.23
CA GLY A 310 -41.19 -4.44 26.20
C GLY A 310 -41.81 -4.07 27.52
N SER A 311 -41.64 -2.83 27.99
CA SER A 311 -42.27 -2.35 29.24
C SER A 311 -43.77 -2.19 29.16
N LYS A 312 -44.40 -2.31 28.00
CA LYS A 312 -45.86 -2.24 27.83
C LYS A 312 -46.55 -3.57 28.10
N HIS A 313 -45.83 -4.66 28.16
CA HIS A 313 -46.39 -6.00 28.29
C HIS A 313 -45.82 -6.74 29.49
N PRO A 314 -46.63 -7.56 30.18
CA PRO A 314 -46.17 -8.44 31.25
C PRO A 314 -45.27 -9.55 30.67
N ALA A 315 -44.28 -10.01 31.45
CA ALA A 315 -43.27 -10.99 31.04
C ALA A 315 -43.86 -12.30 30.49
N VAL A 316 -44.97 -12.74 31.06
CA VAL A 316 -45.69 -13.95 30.63
C VAL A 316 -46.12 -13.89 29.16
N ASN A 317 -46.53 -12.71 28.67
CA ASN A 317 -46.99 -12.55 27.29
C ASN A 317 -45.91 -12.76 26.24
N PHE A 318 -44.64 -12.60 26.60
CA PHE A 318 -43.51 -12.87 25.72
C PHE A 318 -43.20 -14.38 25.58
N ILE A 319 -43.61 -15.18 26.58
CA ILE A 319 -43.40 -16.62 26.58
C ILE A 319 -44.51 -17.34 25.84
N VAL A 320 -45.76 -16.91 26.08
CA VAL A 320 -46.98 -17.57 25.59
C VAL A 320 -47.80 -16.59 24.75
N GLY A 321 -48.06 -16.93 23.47
CA GLY A 321 -49.00 -16.25 22.64
C GLY A 321 -48.44 -15.37 21.52
N GLU A 322 -49.32 -14.50 20.96
CA GLU A 322 -49.06 -13.65 19.80
C GLU A 322 -48.12 -12.47 20.09
N THR A 323 -47.93 -12.12 21.35
CA THR A 323 -47.14 -10.92 21.74
C THR A 323 -45.69 -11.02 21.28
N ARG A 324 -45.10 -12.21 21.34
CA ARG A 324 -43.74 -12.45 20.83
C ARG A 324 -43.62 -12.14 19.35
N GLN A 325 -44.59 -12.62 18.54
CA GLN A 325 -44.59 -12.38 17.10
C GLN A 325 -44.77 -10.89 16.80
N LYS A 326 -45.74 -10.25 17.43
CA LYS A 326 -45.99 -8.80 17.28
C LYS A 326 -44.77 -7.97 17.68
N PHE A 327 -44.14 -8.34 18.79
CA PHE A 327 -42.90 -7.66 19.22
C PHE A 327 -41.77 -7.80 18.22
N GLN A 328 -41.59 -9.01 17.68
CA GLN A 328 -40.57 -9.26 16.63
C GLN A 328 -40.85 -8.43 15.39
N ASP A 329 -42.09 -8.43 14.90
CA ASP A 329 -42.48 -7.69 13.69
C ASP A 329 -42.31 -6.17 13.88
N ASN A 330 -42.70 -5.66 15.05
CA ASN A 330 -42.54 -4.25 15.41
C ASN A 330 -41.05 -3.86 15.53
N LEU A 331 -40.22 -4.71 16.13
CA LEU A 331 -38.76 -4.49 16.23
C LEU A 331 -38.13 -4.48 14.85
N GLU A 332 -38.50 -5.42 13.99
CA GLU A 332 -38.01 -5.48 12.61
C GLU A 332 -38.40 -4.22 11.84
N GLN A 333 -39.65 -3.79 11.93
CA GLN A 333 -40.12 -2.57 11.26
C GLN A 333 -39.43 -1.32 11.80
N HIS A 334 -39.23 -1.22 13.10
CA HIS A 334 -38.50 -0.11 13.71
C HIS A 334 -37.04 -0.06 13.19
N LEU A 335 -36.35 -1.18 13.25
CA LEU A 335 -34.95 -1.26 12.75
C LEU A 335 -34.86 -0.99 11.26
N ARG A 336 -35.78 -1.48 10.42
CA ARG A 336 -35.84 -1.15 8.99
C ARG A 336 -35.96 0.35 8.76
N THR A 337 -36.80 1.02 9.51
CA THR A 337 -37.01 2.46 9.38
C THR A 337 -35.79 3.26 9.84
N GLN A 338 -35.23 2.92 11.00
CA GLN A 338 -34.12 3.68 11.59
C GLN A 338 -32.80 3.39 10.89
N ALA A 339 -32.48 2.12 10.64
CA ALA A 339 -31.24 1.73 9.97
C ALA A 339 -31.25 2.05 8.47
N GLY A 340 -32.43 2.02 7.83
CA GLY A 340 -32.59 2.38 6.41
C GLY A 340 -32.19 3.81 6.09
N GLN A 341 -32.33 4.74 7.01
CA GLN A 341 -31.88 6.14 6.86
C GLN A 341 -30.34 6.22 6.63
N TRP A 342 -29.62 5.26 7.13
CA TRP A 342 -28.17 5.15 7.03
C TRP A 342 -27.69 4.25 5.88
N GLY A 343 -28.63 3.64 5.13
CA GLY A 343 -28.29 2.71 4.03
C GLY A 343 -28.01 1.27 4.52
N VAL A 344 -28.53 0.93 5.71
CA VAL A 344 -28.50 -0.44 6.23
C VAL A 344 -29.87 -1.07 6.03
N ALA A 345 -29.93 -2.07 5.14
CA ALA A 345 -31.17 -2.82 4.84
C ALA A 345 -31.31 -4.00 5.81
N ILE A 346 -32.24 -3.91 6.74
CA ILE A 346 -32.62 -5.03 7.62
C ILE A 346 -33.42 -6.04 6.81
N LYS A 347 -32.94 -7.27 6.72
CA LYS A 347 -33.57 -8.38 5.97
C LYS A 347 -34.56 -9.11 6.85
N SER A 348 -34.16 -9.51 8.06
CA SER A 348 -34.98 -10.19 9.02
C SER A 348 -34.50 -9.98 10.45
N VAL A 349 -35.42 -10.00 11.39
CA VAL A 349 -35.15 -10.10 12.82
C VAL A 349 -35.81 -11.35 13.31
N LEU A 350 -35.06 -12.26 13.91
CA LEU A 350 -35.57 -13.52 14.42
C LEU A 350 -35.27 -13.63 15.91
N ILE A 351 -36.30 -13.67 16.73
CA ILE A 351 -36.21 -13.93 18.16
C ILE A 351 -36.15 -15.45 18.36
N ARG A 352 -35.00 -15.96 18.80
CA ARG A 352 -34.80 -17.37 19.02
C ARG A 352 -35.25 -17.84 20.40
N ASN A 353 -34.84 -17.11 21.42
CA ASN A 353 -35.12 -17.44 22.81
C ASN A 353 -35.49 -16.19 23.61
N ILE A 354 -36.34 -16.37 24.61
CA ILE A 354 -36.65 -15.34 25.58
C ILE A 354 -36.42 -15.94 26.95
N VAL A 355 -35.41 -15.42 27.63
CA VAL A 355 -35.02 -15.88 28.96
C VAL A 355 -35.68 -14.97 30.00
N THR A 356 -36.47 -15.58 30.86
CA THR A 356 -37.11 -14.91 32.01
C THR A 356 -36.59 -15.54 33.31
N PRO A 357 -36.69 -14.82 34.44
CA PRO A 357 -36.32 -15.38 35.73
C PRO A 357 -37.10 -16.67 36.06
N ASP A 358 -36.44 -17.59 36.75
CA ASP A 358 -36.99 -18.92 37.11
C ASP A 358 -38.36 -18.82 37.86
N ALA A 359 -38.55 -17.75 38.60
CA ALA A 359 -39.80 -17.47 39.29
C ALA A 359 -41.02 -17.42 38.34
N ILE A 360 -40.86 -16.84 37.13
CA ILE A 360 -41.96 -16.78 36.14
C ILE A 360 -42.13 -18.14 35.47
N SER A 361 -41.08 -18.80 35.14
CA SER A 361 -41.09 -20.11 34.48
C SER A 361 -41.83 -21.15 35.39
N SER A 362 -41.65 -21.07 36.70
CA SER A 362 -42.39 -21.92 37.68
C SER A 362 -43.88 -21.60 37.70
N VAL A 363 -44.26 -20.33 37.78
CA VAL A 363 -45.68 -19.90 37.81
C VAL A 363 -46.40 -20.31 36.52
N ILE A 364 -45.76 -20.18 35.36
CA ILE A 364 -46.34 -20.62 34.08
C ILE A 364 -46.53 -22.13 34.06
N ARG A 365 -45.56 -22.89 34.52
CA ARG A 365 -45.63 -24.36 34.59
C ARG A 365 -46.79 -24.79 35.49
N ASP A 366 -46.89 -24.19 36.67
CA ASP A 366 -47.95 -24.51 37.61
C ASP A 366 -49.35 -24.15 37.06
N ARG A 367 -49.48 -23.03 36.34
CA ARG A 367 -50.70 -22.64 35.65
C ARG A 367 -51.08 -23.64 34.55
N GLU A 368 -50.12 -24.01 33.68
CA GLU A 368 -50.35 -24.98 32.61
C GLU A 368 -50.77 -26.36 33.17
N VAL A 369 -50.10 -26.81 34.22
CA VAL A 369 -50.46 -28.06 34.90
C VAL A 369 -51.90 -27.97 35.46
N SER A 370 -52.25 -26.83 36.06
CA SER A 370 -53.60 -26.61 36.58
C SER A 370 -54.65 -26.61 35.47
N VAL A 371 -54.40 -25.94 34.32
CA VAL A 371 -55.27 -25.93 33.14
C VAL A 371 -55.43 -27.34 32.55
N GLN A 372 -54.32 -28.08 32.40
CA GLN A 372 -54.38 -29.45 31.93
C GLN A 372 -55.18 -30.37 32.86
N ASN A 373 -54.97 -30.22 34.15
CA ASN A 373 -55.79 -30.97 35.17
C ASN A 373 -57.30 -30.62 35.09
N ALA A 374 -57.60 -29.34 34.92
CA ALA A 374 -59.01 -28.91 34.75
C ALA A 374 -59.65 -29.54 33.49
N ARG A 375 -58.96 -29.50 32.36
CA ARG A 375 -59.40 -30.15 31.10
C ARG A 375 -59.58 -31.67 31.27
N LYS A 376 -58.66 -32.31 31.99
CA LYS A 376 -58.74 -33.74 32.27
C LYS A 376 -59.92 -34.07 33.13
N PHE A 377 -60.19 -33.26 34.12
CA PHE A 377 -61.43 -33.42 34.98
C PHE A 377 -62.68 -33.19 34.18
N GLU A 378 -62.77 -32.18 33.31
CA GLU A 378 -63.91 -31.96 32.42
C GLU A 378 -64.16 -33.16 31.51
N GLN A 379 -63.08 -33.72 30.88
CA GLN A 379 -63.22 -34.93 30.06
C GLN A 379 -63.66 -36.14 30.85
N GLN A 380 -63.24 -36.30 32.11
CA GLN A 380 -63.65 -37.40 32.97
C GLN A 380 -65.12 -37.23 33.37
N ILE A 381 -65.56 -36.00 33.62
CA ILE A 381 -67.01 -35.71 33.94
C ILE A 381 -67.84 -36.00 32.69
N GLU A 382 -67.41 -35.66 31.49
CA GLU A 382 -68.16 -35.92 30.28
C GLU A 382 -68.26 -37.41 29.95
N GLN A 383 -67.17 -38.16 30.18
CA GLN A 383 -67.15 -39.61 30.07
C GLN A 383 -68.03 -40.29 31.11
N ALA A 384 -68.18 -39.73 32.32
CA ALA A 384 -69.06 -40.27 33.37
C ALA A 384 -70.51 -39.94 33.13
N ARG A 385 -70.80 -38.94 32.27
CA ARG A 385 -72.18 -38.56 31.88
C ARG A 385 -72.67 -39.31 30.65
N SER A 386 -71.84 -39.85 29.83
CA SER A 386 -72.20 -40.67 28.68
C SER A 386 -72.35 -42.18 29.09
#